data_557984862df6138e9593de9525be8eed
#
_entry.id   557984862df6138e9593de9525be8eed
#
_cell.length_a   1.000
_cell.length_b   1.000
_cell.length_c   1.000
_cell.angle_alpha   90.00
_cell.angle_beta   90.00
_cell.angle_gamma   90.00
#
_symmetry.space_group_name_H-M   'P 1'
#
loop_
_entity.id
_entity.type
_entity.pdbx_description
1 polymer ?
#
loop_
_entity_poly.entity_id
_entity_poly.type
_entity_poly.pdbx_seq_one_letter_code
_entity_poly.pdbx_strand_id
1 'polypeptide(L)'
;MCLQCSDHCPKQEIELSKDELWTLYRAAYEQYKSEILNDGKLYERYVNDFVSYHLPVFSSEELIVRNHFKYVFSLYELLTTRKDLVTKYFTKSSFEKGDFETMVYEFNHIEVVVESPRILASFTTEQIRLITKFANESNFFVDGIDEETMDGFFKCALDESLVVVNMRQVLQLLYALSIEKMIPHNWVSLIADNQLLTPQSTGKASKRGAISSRLSELKASSAKFPSGEFLDFAKQLKEMR
;
A
#
# COMPACT_ATOMS: atom_id res chain seq x y z
N MET A 1 -6.24 11.64 -14.42
CA MET A 1 -6.40 11.68 -15.90
C MET A 1 -7.47 12.71 -16.21
N CYS A 2 -7.14 13.73 -17.00
CA CYS A 2 -8.13 14.69 -17.50
C CYS A 2 -8.92 14.04 -18.62
N LEU A 3 -10.23 13.84 -18.46
CA LEU A 3 -11.10 13.20 -19.44
C LEU A 3 -11.35 14.05 -20.72
N GLN A 4 -10.77 15.26 -20.82
CA GLN A 4 -10.97 16.19 -21.92
C GLN A 4 -9.70 16.58 -22.68
N CYS A 5 -8.53 16.09 -22.29
CA CYS A 5 -7.28 16.39 -22.99
C CYS A 5 -6.91 15.25 -23.92
N SER A 6 -7.00 15.49 -25.24
CA SER A 6 -6.24 14.73 -26.23
C SER A 6 -4.73 14.92 -25.98
N ASP A 7 -3.90 14.02 -26.52
CA ASP A 7 -2.45 13.89 -26.31
C ASP A 7 -1.57 15.14 -26.53
N HIS A 8 -2.16 16.30 -26.77
CA HIS A 8 -1.51 17.60 -27.05
C HIS A 8 -1.73 18.65 -25.97
N CYS A 9 -2.23 18.28 -24.78
CA CYS A 9 -2.28 19.24 -23.68
C CYS A 9 -0.86 19.47 -23.15
N PRO A 10 -0.28 20.68 -23.28
CA PRO A 10 1.00 20.97 -22.68
C PRO A 10 0.84 20.72 -21.17
N LYS A 11 1.68 19.86 -20.61
CA LYS A 11 1.82 19.71 -19.16
C LYS A 11 2.34 21.04 -18.64
N GLN A 12 1.46 21.98 -18.37
CA GLN A 12 1.77 23.06 -17.44
C GLN A 12 1.94 22.39 -16.08
N GLU A 13 3.16 22.07 -15.73
CA GLU A 13 3.56 21.91 -14.35
C GLU A 13 3.32 23.27 -13.69
N ILE A 14 2.14 23.42 -13.09
CA ILE A 14 1.85 24.58 -12.27
C ILE A 14 2.74 24.40 -11.06
N GLU A 15 3.82 25.19 -10.99
CA GLU A 15 4.59 25.31 -9.76
C GLU A 15 3.60 25.75 -8.67
N LEU A 16 3.33 24.81 -7.79
CA LEU A 16 2.49 25.04 -6.64
C LEU A 16 3.20 26.08 -5.76
N SER A 17 2.50 27.14 -5.37
CA SER A 17 3.06 28.19 -4.53
C SER A 17 3.56 27.60 -3.21
N LYS A 18 4.87 27.53 -3.03
CA LYS A 18 5.50 27.03 -1.79
C LYS A 18 5.02 27.79 -0.54
N ASP A 19 4.57 29.04 -0.72
CA ASP A 19 4.09 29.88 0.40
C ASP A 19 2.72 29.46 0.89
N GLU A 20 1.83 28.97 0.03
CA GLU A 20 0.53 28.44 0.46
C GLU A 20 0.69 27.11 1.20
N LEU A 21 1.53 26.23 0.70
CA LEU A 21 1.86 24.96 1.37
C LEU A 21 2.51 25.23 2.74
N TRP A 22 3.46 26.17 2.81
CA TRP A 22 4.06 26.60 4.07
C TRP A 22 3.01 27.10 5.07
N THR A 23 2.04 27.90 4.62
CA THR A 23 0.97 28.41 5.47
C THR A 23 0.14 27.29 6.08
N LEU A 24 -0.18 26.25 5.30
CA LEU A 24 -0.90 25.07 5.77
C LEU A 24 -0.09 24.27 6.81
N TYR A 25 1.20 24.04 6.55
CA TYR A 25 2.07 23.33 7.52
C TYR A 25 2.21 24.10 8.83
N ARG A 26 2.32 25.41 8.76
CA ARG A 26 2.37 26.26 9.95
C ARG A 26 1.06 26.22 10.73
N ALA A 27 -0.09 26.26 10.06
CA ALA A 27 -1.39 26.11 10.72
C ALA A 27 -1.52 24.74 11.41
N ALA A 28 -1.07 23.66 10.75
CA ALA A 28 -1.05 22.33 11.34
C ALA A 28 -0.14 22.24 12.57
N TYR A 29 1.03 22.86 12.53
CA TYR A 29 1.93 22.95 13.68
C TYR A 29 1.30 23.70 14.87
N GLU A 30 0.72 24.87 14.65
CA GLU A 30 0.08 25.66 15.72
C GLU A 30 -1.09 24.89 16.34
N GLN A 31 -1.90 24.25 15.52
CA GLN A 31 -3.01 23.43 16.01
C GLN A 31 -2.51 22.18 16.75
N TYR A 32 -1.44 21.52 16.27
CA TYR A 32 -0.80 20.40 16.96
C TYR A 32 -0.31 20.81 18.35
N LYS A 33 0.36 21.96 18.47
CA LYS A 33 0.81 22.47 19.77
C LYS A 33 -0.36 22.73 20.74
N SER A 34 -1.39 23.40 20.26
CA SER A 34 -2.56 23.72 21.08
C SER A 34 -3.31 22.45 21.50
N GLU A 35 -3.69 21.62 20.54
CA GLU A 35 -4.63 20.52 20.78
C GLU A 35 -3.96 19.24 21.30
N ILE A 36 -2.74 18.91 20.80
CA ILE A 36 -2.04 17.68 21.20
C ILE A 36 -1.17 17.91 22.42
N LEU A 37 -0.28 18.91 22.36
CA LEU A 37 0.71 19.11 23.43
C LEU A 37 0.11 19.76 24.68
N ASN A 38 -0.82 20.72 24.49
CA ASN A 38 -1.41 21.43 25.63
C ASN A 38 -2.69 20.74 26.14
N ASP A 39 -3.60 20.35 25.24
CA ASP A 39 -4.93 19.86 25.60
C ASP A 39 -5.02 18.31 25.64
N GLY A 40 -3.98 17.59 25.17
CA GLY A 40 -3.94 16.12 25.19
C GLY A 40 -4.94 15.44 24.25
N LYS A 41 -5.37 16.13 23.18
CA LYS A 41 -6.28 15.58 22.18
C LYS A 41 -5.68 14.35 21.48
N LEU A 42 -6.50 13.38 21.15
CA LEU A 42 -6.06 12.20 20.38
C LEU A 42 -5.56 12.60 19.00
N TYR A 43 -4.40 12.08 18.59
CA TYR A 43 -3.75 12.41 17.33
C TYR A 43 -4.65 12.21 16.11
N GLU A 44 -5.36 11.09 16.03
CA GLU A 44 -6.28 10.78 14.91
C GLU A 44 -7.41 11.82 14.80
N ARG A 45 -7.90 12.28 15.97
CA ARG A 45 -8.94 13.31 16.03
C ARG A 45 -8.42 14.66 15.55
N TYR A 46 -7.20 15.03 15.97
CA TYR A 46 -6.53 16.23 15.46
C TYR A 46 -6.41 16.19 13.93
N VAL A 47 -5.90 15.08 13.35
CA VAL A 47 -5.74 14.96 11.89
C VAL A 47 -7.07 15.09 11.16
N ASN A 48 -8.11 14.41 11.63
CA ASN A 48 -9.44 14.46 11.03
C ASN A 48 -10.06 15.87 11.09
N ASP A 49 -9.95 16.52 12.24
CA ASP A 49 -10.52 17.88 12.44
C ASP A 49 -9.77 18.91 11.59
N PHE A 50 -8.42 18.83 11.55
CA PHE A 50 -7.60 19.70 10.72
C PHE A 50 -7.97 19.58 9.23
N VAL A 51 -8.01 18.35 8.72
CA VAL A 51 -8.33 18.10 7.31
C VAL A 51 -9.74 18.53 6.98
N SER A 52 -10.72 18.20 7.83
CA SER A 52 -12.12 18.58 7.62
C SER A 52 -12.32 20.09 7.59
N TYR A 53 -11.57 20.83 8.42
CA TYR A 53 -11.61 22.28 8.43
C TYR A 53 -11.03 22.93 7.16
N HIS A 54 -9.95 22.35 6.62
CA HIS A 54 -9.25 22.89 5.45
C HIS A 54 -9.77 22.35 4.11
N LEU A 55 -10.61 21.30 4.11
CA LEU A 55 -11.26 20.85 2.89
C LEU A 55 -12.36 21.83 2.48
N PRO A 56 -12.34 22.35 1.23
CA PRO A 56 -13.40 23.23 0.76
C PRO A 56 -14.74 22.50 0.69
N VAL A 57 -15.79 23.17 1.13
CA VAL A 57 -17.17 22.63 1.18
C VAL A 57 -17.78 22.45 -0.20
N PHE A 58 -17.19 23.06 -1.26
CA PHE A 58 -17.68 23.00 -2.64
C PHE A 58 -16.57 22.59 -3.59
N SER A 59 -16.89 21.68 -4.51
CA SER A 59 -16.03 21.38 -5.67
C SER A 59 -16.15 22.54 -6.68
N SER A 60 -15.28 23.52 -6.60
CA SER A 60 -15.11 24.52 -7.65
C SER A 60 -14.13 24.01 -8.69
N GLU A 61 -14.39 24.28 -9.98
CA GLU A 61 -13.45 23.98 -11.06
C GLU A 61 -12.29 25.00 -11.11
N GLU A 62 -12.31 26.02 -10.26
CA GLU A 62 -11.27 27.01 -10.20
C GLU A 62 -9.91 26.41 -9.83
N LEU A 63 -8.88 26.84 -10.53
CA LEU A 63 -7.51 26.35 -10.38
C LEU A 63 -6.99 26.50 -8.95
N ILE A 64 -7.34 27.61 -8.28
CA ILE A 64 -6.96 27.90 -6.89
C ILE A 64 -7.50 26.84 -5.94
N VAL A 65 -8.78 26.47 -6.10
CA VAL A 65 -9.44 25.45 -5.24
C VAL A 65 -8.82 24.08 -5.50
N ARG A 66 -8.50 23.72 -6.74
CA ARG A 66 -7.82 22.47 -7.08
C ARG A 66 -6.42 22.38 -6.48
N ASN A 67 -5.69 23.49 -6.46
CA ASN A 67 -4.36 23.53 -5.87
C ASN A 67 -4.43 23.43 -4.35
N HIS A 68 -5.35 24.13 -3.72
CA HIS A 68 -5.59 24.03 -2.28
C HIS A 68 -5.92 22.58 -1.88
N PHE A 69 -6.80 21.89 -2.62
CA PHE A 69 -7.06 20.46 -2.43
C PHE A 69 -5.79 19.60 -2.45
N LYS A 70 -4.91 19.82 -3.45
CA LYS A 70 -3.65 19.06 -3.54
C LYS A 70 -2.77 19.28 -2.32
N TYR A 71 -2.71 20.51 -1.80
CA TYR A 71 -1.93 20.82 -0.61
C TYR A 71 -2.49 20.18 0.65
N VAL A 72 -3.81 20.25 0.84
CA VAL A 72 -4.47 19.60 1.97
C VAL A 72 -4.27 18.09 1.92
N PHE A 73 -4.39 17.47 0.73
CA PHE A 73 -4.14 16.03 0.57
C PHE A 73 -2.67 15.64 0.81
N SER A 74 -1.71 16.42 0.31
CA SER A 74 -0.28 16.16 0.55
C SER A 74 0.04 16.24 2.04
N LEU A 75 -0.49 17.25 2.73
CA LEU A 75 -0.32 17.37 4.18
C LEU A 75 -1.06 16.25 4.93
N TYR A 76 -2.27 15.87 4.53
CA TYR A 76 -2.99 14.72 5.09
C TYR A 76 -2.19 13.43 4.97
N GLU A 77 -1.59 13.17 3.81
CA GLU A 77 -0.73 12.02 3.59
C GLU A 77 0.46 12.03 4.56
N LEU A 78 1.15 13.16 4.71
CA LEU A 78 2.23 13.31 5.67
C LEU A 78 1.75 13.08 7.12
N LEU A 79 0.65 13.70 7.53
CA LEU A 79 0.10 13.56 8.88
C LEU A 79 -0.30 12.12 9.20
N THR A 80 -0.80 11.37 8.22
CA THR A 80 -1.25 9.99 8.43
C THR A 80 -0.15 8.95 8.31
N THR A 81 0.80 9.14 7.39
CA THR A 81 1.83 8.14 7.08
C THR A 81 3.16 8.37 7.78
N ARG A 82 3.46 9.63 8.16
CA ARG A 82 4.75 10.03 8.70
C ARG A 82 4.65 10.74 10.05
N LYS A 83 3.96 10.07 10.99
CA LYS A 83 3.84 10.56 12.38
C LYS A 83 5.20 10.78 13.05
N ASP A 84 6.23 10.06 12.62
CA ASP A 84 7.62 10.25 13.02
C ASP A 84 8.12 11.66 12.69
N LEU A 85 7.93 12.13 11.45
CA LEU A 85 8.29 13.49 11.02
C LEU A 85 7.45 14.53 11.75
N VAL A 86 6.14 14.30 11.88
CA VAL A 86 5.26 15.21 12.62
C VAL A 86 5.77 15.38 14.04
N THR A 87 6.05 14.30 14.74
CA THR A 87 6.61 14.35 16.10
C THR A 87 7.95 15.07 16.14
N LYS A 88 8.87 14.73 15.21
CA LYS A 88 10.21 15.34 15.13
C LYS A 88 10.17 16.86 14.99
N TYR A 89 9.27 17.38 14.14
CA TYR A 89 9.23 18.79 13.80
C TYR A 89 8.20 19.58 14.63
N PHE A 90 7.04 19.00 14.95
CA PHE A 90 5.96 19.72 15.60
C PHE A 90 6.08 19.77 17.14
N THR A 91 7.00 18.99 17.73
CA THR A 91 7.34 19.15 19.16
C THR A 91 8.40 20.22 19.42
N LYS A 92 9.02 20.81 18.37
CA LYS A 92 9.95 21.92 18.54
C LYS A 92 9.27 23.15 19.17
N SER A 93 10.05 23.98 19.83
CA SER A 93 9.56 25.25 20.41
C SER A 93 9.06 26.23 19.35
N SER A 94 9.68 26.23 18.17
CA SER A 94 9.27 26.99 16.98
C SER A 94 9.35 26.09 15.75
N PHE A 95 8.54 26.42 14.73
CA PHE A 95 8.55 25.77 13.42
C PHE A 95 8.79 26.85 12.36
N GLU A 96 9.98 26.83 11.81
CA GLU A 96 10.46 27.85 10.86
C GLU A 96 10.37 27.34 9.42
N LYS A 97 10.52 28.26 8.44
CA LYS A 97 10.45 27.89 7.01
C LYS A 97 11.52 26.86 6.63
N GLY A 98 12.71 26.90 7.27
CA GLY A 98 13.76 25.89 7.07
C GLY A 98 13.37 24.51 7.61
N ASP A 99 12.61 24.43 8.71
CA ASP A 99 12.07 23.15 9.22
C ASP A 99 11.06 22.56 8.25
N PHE A 100 10.18 23.41 7.72
CA PHE A 100 9.21 23.01 6.70
C PHE A 100 9.91 22.47 5.44
N GLU A 101 10.90 23.19 4.90
CA GLU A 101 11.64 22.75 3.71
C GLU A 101 12.34 21.42 3.94
N THR A 102 12.95 21.23 5.11
CA THR A 102 13.60 19.98 5.49
C THR A 102 12.58 18.86 5.70
N MET A 103 11.44 19.12 6.35
CA MET A 103 10.37 18.17 6.57
C MET A 103 9.77 17.69 5.24
N VAL A 104 9.50 18.61 4.31
CA VAL A 104 8.99 18.28 2.96
C VAL A 104 10.06 17.51 2.18
N TYR A 105 11.32 17.89 2.27
CA TYR A 105 12.42 17.14 1.66
C TYR A 105 12.49 15.72 2.21
N GLU A 106 12.48 15.54 3.53
CA GLU A 106 12.46 14.21 4.17
C GLU A 106 11.21 13.41 3.80
N PHE A 107 10.06 14.06 3.63
CA PHE A 107 8.84 13.39 3.21
C PHE A 107 8.92 12.88 1.77
N ASN A 108 9.51 13.65 0.86
CA ASN A 108 9.59 13.30 -0.55
C ASN A 108 10.80 12.42 -0.91
N HIS A 109 11.90 12.48 -0.14
CA HIS A 109 13.17 11.83 -0.46
C HIS A 109 13.55 10.69 0.48
N ILE A 110 12.95 10.64 1.64
CA ILE A 110 13.03 9.39 2.39
C ILE A 110 12.06 8.47 1.66
N GLU A 111 12.60 7.50 0.93
CA GLU A 111 11.90 6.24 0.80
C GLU A 111 11.32 5.97 2.17
N VAL A 112 9.98 5.98 2.26
CA VAL A 112 9.32 5.45 3.44
C VAL A 112 9.86 4.04 3.54
N VAL A 113 10.87 3.86 4.37
CA VAL A 113 11.12 2.60 4.99
C VAL A 113 10.01 2.46 6.06
N VAL A 114 8.75 2.46 5.64
CA VAL A 114 7.90 1.39 6.08
C VAL A 114 8.73 0.21 5.62
N GLU A 115 9.37 -0.49 6.53
CA GLU A 115 9.81 -1.84 6.22
C GLU A 115 8.55 -2.55 5.76
N SER A 116 8.29 -2.40 4.46
CA SER A 116 7.31 -3.22 3.76
C SER A 116 7.76 -4.59 4.13
N PRO A 117 6.96 -5.39 4.81
CA PRO A 117 7.41 -6.68 5.28
C PRO A 117 8.11 -7.31 4.09
N ARG A 118 9.42 -7.57 4.23
CA ARG A 118 10.23 -8.17 3.17
C ARG A 118 9.78 -9.59 2.88
N ILE A 119 8.84 -10.08 3.68
CA ILE A 119 8.23 -11.40 3.63
C ILE A 119 6.73 -11.27 3.36
N LEU A 120 6.16 -12.27 2.71
CA LEU A 120 4.70 -12.36 2.53
C LEU A 120 4.00 -12.71 3.85
N ALA A 121 4.52 -13.69 4.58
CA ALA A 121 4.00 -14.06 5.89
C ALA A 121 5.00 -14.92 6.67
N SER A 122 4.76 -15.02 7.98
CA SER A 122 5.33 -16.07 8.84
C SER A 122 4.16 -16.95 9.30
N PHE A 123 3.97 -18.08 8.65
CA PHE A 123 2.99 -19.09 9.00
C PHE A 123 3.56 -20.09 10.01
N THR A 124 2.71 -20.72 10.80
CA THR A 124 3.10 -21.86 11.63
C THR A 124 3.38 -23.09 10.76
N THR A 125 4.13 -24.05 11.26
CA THR A 125 4.41 -25.30 10.54
C THR A 125 3.12 -26.01 10.08
N GLU A 126 2.09 -26.01 10.93
CA GLU A 126 0.81 -26.62 10.59
C GLU A 126 0.07 -25.87 9.50
N GLN A 127 0.11 -24.54 9.48
CA GLN A 127 -0.44 -23.72 8.40
C GLN A 127 0.31 -23.96 7.09
N ILE A 128 1.65 -24.02 7.12
CA ILE A 128 2.47 -24.32 5.95
C ILE A 128 2.11 -25.70 5.41
N ARG A 129 2.00 -26.72 6.25
CA ARG A 129 1.60 -28.07 5.86
C ARG A 129 0.26 -28.07 5.13
N LEU A 130 -0.75 -27.39 5.63
CA LEU A 130 -2.06 -27.30 5.00
C LEU A 130 -2.02 -26.54 3.68
N ILE A 131 -1.30 -25.44 3.61
CA ILE A 131 -1.15 -24.65 2.38
C ILE A 131 -0.42 -25.50 1.31
N THR A 132 0.64 -26.19 1.68
CA THR A 132 1.39 -27.08 0.78
C THR A 132 0.51 -28.21 0.25
N LYS A 133 -0.25 -28.87 1.13
CA LYS A 133 -1.20 -29.90 0.74
C LYS A 133 -2.24 -29.37 -0.24
N PHE A 134 -2.88 -28.22 0.10
CA PHE A 134 -3.89 -27.59 -0.75
C PHE A 134 -3.34 -27.20 -2.13
N ALA A 135 -2.12 -26.65 -2.18
CA ALA A 135 -1.46 -26.27 -3.42
C ALA A 135 -1.15 -27.47 -4.31
N ASN A 136 -0.67 -28.58 -3.73
CA ASN A 136 -0.36 -29.82 -4.46
C ASN A 136 -1.63 -30.51 -4.95
N GLU A 137 -2.67 -30.65 -4.13
CA GLU A 137 -3.97 -31.24 -4.51
C GLU A 137 -4.66 -30.42 -5.62
N SER A 138 -4.46 -29.12 -5.64
CA SER A 138 -5.01 -28.21 -6.66
C SER A 138 -4.10 -27.99 -7.86
N ASN A 139 -2.96 -28.67 -7.95
CA ASN A 139 -1.97 -28.57 -9.03
C ASN A 139 -1.58 -27.11 -9.35
N PHE A 140 -1.16 -26.33 -8.34
CA PHE A 140 -0.74 -24.96 -8.55
C PHE A 140 0.55 -24.86 -9.34
N PHE A 141 1.49 -25.76 -9.08
CA PHE A 141 2.85 -25.76 -9.60
C PHE A 141 3.09 -26.96 -10.50
N VAL A 142 4.10 -26.88 -11.36
CA VAL A 142 4.46 -27.96 -12.31
C VAL A 142 4.88 -29.21 -11.55
N ASP A 143 5.74 -29.01 -10.54
CA ASP A 143 6.20 -30.08 -9.66
C ASP A 143 5.52 -29.92 -8.30
N GLY A 144 5.26 -31.04 -7.62
CA GLY A 144 4.81 -30.98 -6.24
C GLY A 144 5.88 -30.30 -5.39
N ILE A 145 5.45 -29.41 -4.51
CA ILE A 145 6.33 -28.69 -3.61
C ILE A 145 6.26 -29.26 -2.19
N ASP A 146 7.33 -29.13 -1.45
CA ASP A 146 7.40 -29.50 -0.04
C ASP A 146 7.11 -28.32 0.89
N GLU A 147 7.06 -28.59 2.19
CA GLU A 147 6.75 -27.58 3.21
C GLU A 147 7.88 -26.55 3.34
N GLU A 148 9.13 -26.94 3.13
CA GLU A 148 10.29 -26.06 3.18
C GLU A 148 10.24 -25.02 2.05
N THR A 149 9.96 -25.49 0.83
CA THR A 149 9.77 -24.62 -0.34
C THR A 149 8.59 -23.67 -0.16
N MET A 150 7.46 -24.14 0.40
CA MET A 150 6.30 -23.28 0.66
C MET A 150 6.60 -22.23 1.74
N ASP A 151 7.31 -22.59 2.80
CA ASP A 151 7.75 -21.64 3.83
C ASP A 151 8.74 -20.61 3.25
N GLY A 152 9.69 -21.05 2.42
CA GLY A 152 10.59 -20.19 1.67
C GLY A 152 9.87 -19.22 0.76
N PHE A 153 8.80 -19.66 0.09
CA PHE A 153 7.94 -18.79 -0.72
C PHE A 153 7.33 -17.65 0.11
N PHE A 154 6.74 -17.96 1.26
CA PHE A 154 6.14 -16.93 2.12
C PHE A 154 7.17 -16.04 2.82
N LYS A 155 8.36 -16.53 3.03
CA LYS A 155 9.49 -15.75 3.56
C LYS A 155 10.23 -14.95 2.49
N CYS A 156 9.84 -15.06 1.20
CA CYS A 156 10.55 -14.48 0.06
C CYS A 156 12.03 -14.91 0.00
N ALA A 157 12.32 -16.16 0.37
CA ALA A 157 13.65 -16.74 0.52
C ALA A 157 13.86 -17.95 -0.42
N LEU A 158 13.22 -17.96 -1.58
CA LEU A 158 13.44 -18.98 -2.60
C LEU A 158 14.69 -18.67 -3.43
N ASP A 159 15.51 -19.68 -3.68
CA ASP A 159 16.64 -19.57 -4.61
C ASP A 159 16.17 -19.53 -6.07
N GLU A 160 15.10 -20.25 -6.40
CA GLU A 160 14.48 -20.29 -7.71
C GLU A 160 12.98 -20.02 -7.66
N SER A 161 12.45 -19.41 -8.72
CA SER A 161 11.02 -19.12 -8.80
C SER A 161 10.18 -20.38 -8.97
N LEU A 162 9.01 -20.44 -8.33
CA LEU A 162 8.06 -21.54 -8.52
C LEU A 162 7.39 -21.45 -9.90
N VAL A 163 7.45 -22.57 -10.65
CA VAL A 163 6.83 -22.66 -11.97
C VAL A 163 5.33 -22.99 -11.83
N VAL A 164 4.49 -22.01 -12.17
CA VAL A 164 3.05 -22.06 -11.96
C VAL A 164 2.33 -22.63 -13.19
N VAL A 165 1.55 -23.69 -12.98
CA VAL A 165 0.64 -24.26 -13.99
C VAL A 165 -0.60 -23.40 -14.13
N ASN A 166 -1.23 -23.06 -13.02
CA ASN A 166 -2.49 -22.31 -12.98
C ASN A 166 -2.37 -21.02 -12.16
N MET A 167 -1.89 -19.96 -12.81
CA MET A 167 -1.75 -18.66 -12.19
C MET A 167 -3.06 -18.13 -11.57
N ARG A 168 -4.21 -18.49 -12.15
CA ARG A 168 -5.53 -18.07 -11.62
C ARG A 168 -5.76 -18.59 -10.20
N GLN A 169 -5.43 -19.85 -9.93
CA GLN A 169 -5.63 -20.47 -8.61
C GLN A 169 -4.66 -19.89 -7.57
N VAL A 170 -3.39 -19.73 -7.96
CA VAL A 170 -2.39 -19.09 -7.08
C VAL A 170 -2.84 -17.68 -6.68
N LEU A 171 -3.32 -16.87 -7.64
CA LEU A 171 -3.80 -15.51 -7.37
C LEU A 171 -5.08 -15.52 -6.52
N GLN A 172 -5.96 -16.53 -6.64
CA GLN A 172 -7.13 -16.67 -5.78
C GLN A 172 -6.72 -16.93 -4.33
N LEU A 173 -5.77 -17.84 -4.09
CA LEU A 173 -5.27 -18.12 -2.76
C LEU A 173 -4.64 -16.88 -2.13
N LEU A 174 -3.69 -16.26 -2.82
CA LEU A 174 -3.00 -15.07 -2.31
C LEU A 174 -3.97 -13.91 -2.06
N TYR A 175 -4.94 -13.72 -2.91
CA TYR A 175 -5.95 -12.70 -2.71
C TYR A 175 -6.87 -13.01 -1.52
N ALA A 176 -7.27 -14.27 -1.33
CA ALA A 176 -8.04 -14.70 -0.16
C ALA A 176 -7.25 -14.47 1.15
N LEU A 177 -5.97 -14.86 1.19
CA LEU A 177 -5.08 -14.59 2.33
C LEU A 177 -4.94 -13.09 2.61
N SER A 178 -4.92 -12.25 1.58
CA SER A 178 -4.84 -10.79 1.72
C SER A 178 -6.14 -10.20 2.28
N ILE A 179 -7.31 -10.70 1.88
CA ILE A 179 -8.61 -10.31 2.46
C ILE A 179 -8.65 -10.62 3.95
N GLU A 180 -8.18 -11.81 4.35
CA GLU A 180 -8.12 -12.23 5.75
C GLU A 180 -6.96 -11.58 6.53
N LYS A 181 -6.20 -10.67 5.90
CA LYS A 181 -5.06 -9.94 6.49
C LYS A 181 -3.94 -10.88 6.99
N MET A 182 -3.77 -12.02 6.35
CA MET A 182 -2.70 -12.98 6.66
C MET A 182 -1.42 -12.67 5.91
N ILE A 183 -1.52 -11.98 4.76
CA ILE A 183 -0.40 -11.44 4.00
C ILE A 183 -0.59 -9.93 3.79
N PRO A 184 0.48 -9.15 3.56
CA PRO A 184 0.41 -7.71 3.47
C PRO A 184 -0.31 -7.26 2.19
N HIS A 185 -0.86 -6.05 2.19
CA HIS A 185 -1.59 -5.48 1.04
C HIS A 185 -0.69 -5.30 -0.21
N ASN A 186 0.62 -5.14 -0.03
CA ASN A 186 1.60 -4.99 -1.10
C ASN A 186 2.16 -6.32 -1.62
N TRP A 187 1.52 -7.45 -1.32
CA TRP A 187 1.95 -8.79 -1.70
C TRP A 187 2.28 -8.97 -3.19
N VAL A 188 1.56 -8.27 -4.09
CA VAL A 188 1.84 -8.29 -5.54
C VAL A 188 3.23 -7.75 -5.85
N SER A 189 3.63 -6.66 -5.18
CA SER A 189 4.98 -6.10 -5.31
C SER A 189 6.03 -7.07 -4.78
N LEU A 190 5.80 -7.64 -3.60
CA LEU A 190 6.75 -8.59 -2.97
C LEU A 190 6.99 -9.81 -3.86
N ILE A 191 5.94 -10.37 -4.46
CA ILE A 191 6.06 -11.51 -5.40
C ILE A 191 6.88 -11.12 -6.63
N ALA A 192 6.62 -9.94 -7.19
CA ALA A 192 7.31 -9.50 -8.40
C ALA A 192 8.78 -9.11 -8.14
N ASP A 193 9.04 -8.40 -7.06
CA ASP A 193 10.38 -7.90 -6.69
C ASP A 193 11.32 -9.06 -6.32
N ASN A 194 10.79 -10.09 -5.66
CA ASN A 194 11.54 -11.31 -5.33
C ASN A 194 11.40 -12.41 -6.41
N GLN A 195 10.76 -12.13 -7.54
CA GLN A 195 10.62 -13.06 -8.69
C GLN A 195 10.08 -14.44 -8.29
N LEU A 196 9.16 -14.52 -7.32
CA LEU A 196 8.73 -15.79 -6.70
C LEU A 196 7.94 -16.71 -7.63
N LEU A 197 7.30 -16.18 -8.68
CA LEU A 197 6.41 -16.94 -9.56
C LEU A 197 6.79 -16.79 -11.03
N THR A 198 6.91 -17.92 -11.72
CA THR A 198 7.15 -17.99 -13.16
C THR A 198 6.01 -18.79 -13.82
N PRO A 199 5.14 -18.18 -14.65
CA PRO A 199 4.12 -18.94 -15.38
C PRO A 199 4.77 -19.92 -16.34
N GLN A 200 4.33 -21.18 -16.35
CA GLN A 200 4.83 -22.20 -17.26
C GLN A 200 4.72 -21.77 -18.73
N SER A 201 3.64 -21.04 -19.08
CA SER A 201 3.38 -20.59 -20.46
C SER A 201 4.39 -19.58 -20.99
N THR A 202 5.05 -18.80 -20.12
CA THR A 202 5.99 -17.74 -20.53
C THR A 202 7.45 -18.08 -20.21
N GLY A 203 7.69 -18.94 -19.24
CA GLY A 203 9.03 -19.28 -18.73
C GLY A 203 9.81 -18.08 -18.19
N LYS A 204 9.13 -16.98 -17.86
CA LYS A 204 9.74 -15.74 -17.33
C LYS A 204 9.05 -15.32 -16.05
N ALA A 205 9.83 -14.85 -15.08
CA ALA A 205 9.31 -14.36 -13.82
C ALA A 205 8.22 -13.28 -14.02
N SER A 206 7.17 -13.36 -13.23
CA SER A 206 6.00 -12.50 -13.33
C SER A 206 6.33 -11.09 -12.87
N LYS A 207 6.18 -10.10 -13.74
CA LYS A 207 6.31 -8.68 -13.39
C LYS A 207 5.06 -8.18 -12.69
N ARG A 208 5.21 -7.17 -11.81
CA ARG A 208 4.12 -6.53 -11.05
C ARG A 208 2.92 -6.15 -11.93
N GLY A 209 3.16 -5.50 -13.08
CA GLY A 209 2.10 -5.11 -14.00
C GLY A 209 1.30 -6.31 -14.53
N ALA A 210 1.98 -7.41 -14.88
CA ALA A 210 1.33 -8.63 -15.38
C ALA A 210 0.44 -9.28 -14.29
N ILE A 211 0.92 -9.37 -13.05
CA ILE A 211 0.15 -9.90 -11.91
C ILE A 211 -1.08 -9.01 -11.66
N SER A 212 -0.89 -7.68 -11.60
CA SER A 212 -1.97 -6.72 -11.34
C SER A 212 -3.04 -6.73 -12.43
N SER A 213 -2.65 -6.77 -13.72
CA SER A 213 -3.60 -6.86 -14.83
C SER A 213 -4.41 -8.13 -14.76
N ARG A 214 -3.76 -9.28 -14.52
CA ARG A 214 -4.44 -10.56 -14.40
C ARG A 214 -5.40 -10.62 -13.20
N LEU A 215 -4.99 -10.04 -12.08
CA LEU A 215 -5.85 -9.93 -10.90
C LEU A 215 -7.08 -9.07 -11.17
N SER A 216 -6.92 -7.96 -11.91
CA SER A 216 -8.03 -7.08 -12.32
C SER A 216 -8.99 -7.79 -13.28
N GLU A 217 -8.48 -8.55 -14.25
CA GLU A 217 -9.28 -9.37 -15.15
C GLU A 217 -10.09 -10.42 -14.40
N LEU A 218 -9.48 -11.11 -13.43
CA LEU A 218 -10.15 -12.10 -12.60
C LEU A 218 -11.28 -11.52 -11.76
N LYS A 219 -11.06 -10.33 -11.19
CA LYS A 219 -12.08 -9.58 -10.43
C LYS A 219 -13.24 -9.14 -11.33
N ALA A 220 -12.96 -8.74 -12.57
CA ALA A 220 -13.98 -8.31 -13.51
C ALA A 220 -14.76 -9.47 -14.13
N SER A 221 -14.13 -10.64 -14.34
CA SER A 221 -14.72 -11.79 -15.02
C SER A 221 -15.55 -12.70 -14.12
N SER A 222 -15.48 -12.54 -12.80
CA SER A 222 -16.18 -13.41 -11.85
C SER A 222 -16.88 -12.59 -10.77
N ALA A 223 -18.20 -12.75 -10.67
CA ALA A 223 -18.98 -12.13 -9.60
C ALA A 223 -18.57 -12.61 -8.18
N LYS A 224 -17.84 -13.72 -8.08
CA LYS A 224 -17.33 -14.30 -6.83
C LYS A 224 -15.84 -14.59 -6.97
N PHE A 225 -15.02 -13.54 -6.88
CA PHE A 225 -13.55 -13.67 -6.82
C PHE A 225 -13.02 -13.09 -5.50
N PRO A 226 -12.24 -13.84 -4.73
CA PRO A 226 -11.89 -15.26 -4.91
C PRO A 226 -13.11 -16.17 -4.68
N SER A 227 -13.05 -17.41 -5.16
CA SER A 227 -14.15 -18.37 -4.93
C SER A 227 -14.31 -18.70 -3.44
N GLY A 228 -15.51 -19.20 -3.05
CA GLY A 228 -15.80 -19.54 -1.66
C GLY A 228 -14.78 -20.50 -1.06
N GLU A 229 -14.34 -21.50 -1.81
CA GLU A 229 -13.35 -22.48 -1.39
C GLU A 229 -12.06 -21.83 -0.88
N PHE A 230 -11.49 -20.85 -1.61
CA PHE A 230 -10.27 -20.16 -1.19
C PHE A 230 -10.49 -19.23 0.00
N LEU A 231 -11.66 -18.61 0.09
CA LEU A 231 -12.01 -17.77 1.25
C LEU A 231 -12.18 -18.61 2.51
N ASP A 232 -12.88 -19.75 2.40
CA ASP A 232 -13.12 -20.64 3.53
C ASP A 232 -11.80 -21.27 4.00
N PHE A 233 -10.93 -21.66 3.07
CA PHE A 233 -9.59 -22.13 3.38
C PHE A 233 -8.74 -21.04 4.09
N ALA A 234 -8.76 -19.80 3.62
CA ALA A 234 -8.05 -18.72 4.27
C ALA A 234 -8.58 -18.41 5.69
N LYS A 235 -9.90 -18.50 5.91
CA LYS A 235 -10.50 -18.37 7.25
C LYS A 235 -10.08 -19.51 8.17
N GLN A 236 -10.11 -20.76 7.68
CA GLN A 236 -9.63 -21.92 8.45
C GLN A 236 -8.20 -21.73 8.90
N LEU A 237 -7.30 -21.29 8.01
CA LEU A 237 -5.90 -21.00 8.38
C LEU A 237 -5.80 -19.91 9.43
N LYS A 238 -6.65 -18.89 9.38
CA LYS A 238 -6.64 -17.78 10.34
C LYS A 238 -7.08 -18.21 11.73
N GLU A 239 -8.07 -19.12 11.82
CA GLU A 239 -8.55 -19.67 13.10
C GLU A 239 -7.53 -20.55 13.83
N MET A 240 -6.51 -21.03 13.12
CA MET A 240 -5.40 -21.83 13.69
C MET A 240 -4.27 -20.98 14.27
N ARG A 241 -4.43 -19.67 14.34
CA ARG A 241 -3.39 -18.70 14.74
C ARG A 241 -3.33 -18.47 16.23
#